data_bf235dd85072abb515ddf178f68ed563
#
_entry.id   bf235dd85072abb515ddf178f68ed563
#
_cell.length_a   1.000
_cell.length_b   1.000
_cell.length_c   1.000
_cell.angle_alpha   90.00
_cell.angle_beta   90.00
_cell.angle_gamma   90.00
#
_symmetry.space_group_name_H-M   'P 1'
#
loop_
_entity.id
_entity.type
_entity.pdbx_description
1 polymer ?
#
loop_
_entity_poly.entity_id
_entity_poly.type
_entity_poly.pdbx_seq_one_letter_code
_entity_poly.pdbx_strand_id
1 'polypeptide(L)'
;PHDHLLAMSQNPDQYKKLCANPALVESMVPEVIRWQTPLASMRRTAVADYELGGKQIKKGDKVIMWYASANRDAEAIETPEQFIIDRRRPRQHLAFGFGIHRCLGNRLAEMQIRVLWEEILVRWPEPSIDVVGEPKRVYSCILRGYEDLPVRINPQ
;
A
#
# COMPACT_ATOMS: atom_id res chain seq x y z
N PRO A 1 8.12 -3.54 -5.45
CA PRO A 1 7.19 -4.49 -6.07
C PRO A 1 6.85 -5.70 -5.19
N HIS A 2 7.69 -6.09 -4.20
CA HIS A 2 7.52 -7.35 -3.44
C HIS A 2 6.69 -7.22 -2.15
N ASP A 3 6.26 -6.02 -1.81
CA ASP A 3 5.59 -5.70 -0.53
C ASP A 3 4.25 -6.43 -0.32
N HIS A 4 3.55 -6.72 -1.42
CA HIS A 4 2.29 -7.47 -1.39
C HIS A 4 2.49 -8.95 -0.98
N LEU A 5 3.61 -9.57 -1.34
CA LEU A 5 3.93 -10.93 -0.92
C LEU A 5 4.20 -10.99 0.58
N LEU A 6 4.98 -10.03 1.09
CA LEU A 6 5.24 -9.93 2.52
C LEU A 6 3.95 -9.68 3.33
N ALA A 7 3.10 -8.75 2.87
CA ALA A 7 1.83 -8.47 3.55
C ALA A 7 0.96 -9.72 3.64
N MET A 8 0.85 -10.50 2.56
CA MET A 8 0.07 -11.75 2.55
C MET A 8 0.71 -12.84 3.42
N SER A 9 2.04 -13.00 3.37
CA SER A 9 2.75 -13.97 4.22
C SER A 9 2.59 -13.66 5.71
N GLN A 10 2.58 -12.38 6.08
CA GLN A 10 2.38 -11.93 7.47
C GLN A 10 0.91 -11.99 7.93
N ASN A 11 -0.03 -12.17 7.01
CA ASN A 11 -1.46 -12.25 7.28
C ASN A 11 -2.07 -13.51 6.64
N PRO A 12 -1.75 -14.70 7.15
CA PRO A 12 -2.13 -15.98 6.52
C PRO A 12 -3.64 -16.17 6.40
N ASP A 13 -4.42 -15.60 7.32
CA ASP A 13 -5.89 -15.66 7.23
C ASP A 13 -6.42 -14.86 6.03
N GLN A 14 -5.81 -13.73 5.72
CA GLN A 14 -6.15 -12.93 4.55
C GLN A 14 -5.74 -13.65 3.25
N TYR A 15 -4.58 -14.35 3.27
CA TYR A 15 -4.16 -15.15 2.12
C TYR A 15 -5.12 -16.32 1.87
N LYS A 16 -5.48 -17.11 2.89
CA LYS A 16 -6.50 -18.17 2.79
C LYS A 16 -7.82 -17.64 2.25
N LYS A 17 -8.26 -16.48 2.73
CA LYS A 17 -9.47 -15.79 2.28
C LYS A 17 -9.40 -15.43 0.80
N LEU A 18 -8.24 -14.96 0.32
CA LEU A 18 -8.00 -14.65 -1.09
C LEU A 18 -8.05 -15.91 -1.96
N CYS A 19 -7.40 -16.99 -1.52
CA CYS A 19 -7.41 -18.29 -2.23
C CYS A 19 -8.83 -18.85 -2.33
N ALA A 20 -9.62 -18.73 -1.25
CA ALA A 20 -11.02 -19.18 -1.23
C ALA A 20 -11.94 -18.31 -2.11
N ASN A 21 -11.60 -17.04 -2.34
CA ASN A 21 -12.37 -16.14 -3.19
C ASN A 21 -11.44 -15.23 -4.01
N PRO A 22 -10.97 -15.68 -5.19
CA PRO A 22 -10.09 -14.91 -6.06
C PRO A 22 -10.65 -13.55 -6.53
N ALA A 23 -11.97 -13.35 -6.52
CA ALA A 23 -12.57 -12.06 -6.84
C ALA A 23 -12.12 -10.93 -5.89
N LEU A 24 -11.65 -11.27 -4.70
CA LEU A 24 -11.10 -10.31 -3.73
C LEU A 24 -9.78 -9.66 -4.18
N VAL A 25 -9.15 -10.14 -5.24
CA VAL A 25 -7.96 -9.47 -5.82
C VAL A 25 -8.27 -7.99 -6.11
N GLU A 26 -9.47 -7.67 -6.56
CA GLU A 26 -9.86 -6.28 -6.87
C GLU A 26 -9.82 -5.34 -5.66
N SER A 27 -10.25 -5.81 -4.49
CA SER A 27 -10.22 -5.03 -3.23
C SER A 27 -8.88 -5.16 -2.49
N MET A 28 -8.20 -6.30 -2.62
CA MET A 28 -6.90 -6.55 -2.03
C MET A 28 -5.81 -5.62 -2.60
N VAL A 29 -5.80 -5.36 -3.90
CA VAL A 29 -4.76 -4.53 -4.54
C VAL A 29 -4.69 -3.12 -3.92
N PRO A 30 -5.76 -2.33 -3.83
CA PRO A 30 -5.69 -1.04 -3.15
C PRO A 30 -5.38 -1.15 -1.65
N GLU A 31 -5.79 -2.22 -0.96
CA GLU A 31 -5.42 -2.43 0.46
C GLU A 31 -3.92 -2.67 0.62
N VAL A 32 -3.30 -3.46 -0.25
CA VAL A 32 -1.83 -3.63 -0.27
C VAL A 32 -1.13 -2.29 -0.46
N ILE A 33 -1.60 -1.48 -1.41
CA ILE A 33 -1.03 -0.16 -1.71
C ILE A 33 -1.19 0.78 -0.50
N ARG A 34 -2.34 0.77 0.17
CA ARG A 34 -2.57 1.49 1.42
C ARG A 34 -1.61 1.03 2.52
N TRP A 35 -1.57 -0.29 2.74
CA TRP A 35 -0.78 -0.93 3.79
C TRP A 35 0.70 -0.61 3.68
N GLN A 36 1.23 -0.73 2.48
CA GLN A 36 2.64 -0.47 2.21
C GLN A 36 2.97 1.01 2.16
N THR A 37 2.13 1.82 1.53
CA THR A 37 2.37 3.24 1.28
C THR A 37 3.80 3.46 0.74
N PRO A 38 4.09 3.11 -0.52
CA PRO A 38 5.46 3.08 -1.06
C PRO A 38 6.17 4.44 -1.02
N LEU A 39 5.42 5.53 -1.09
CA LEU A 39 5.90 6.90 -0.93
C LEU A 39 5.49 7.42 0.44
N ALA A 40 6.48 7.60 1.34
CA ALA A 40 6.20 7.97 2.73
C ALA A 40 5.61 9.36 2.87
N SER A 41 6.14 10.34 2.12
CA SER A 41 5.72 11.74 2.20
C SER A 41 6.03 12.52 0.92
N MET A 42 5.35 13.65 0.76
CA MET A 42 5.66 14.64 -0.27
C MET A 42 5.67 16.04 0.33
N ARG A 43 6.52 16.93 -0.22
CA ARG A 43 6.63 18.31 0.20
C ARG A 43 5.96 19.26 -0.80
N ARG A 44 5.33 20.30 -0.26
CA ARG A 44 4.87 21.47 -1.03
C ARG A 44 5.45 22.75 -0.43
N THR A 45 5.39 23.83 -1.19
CA THR A 45 5.69 25.17 -0.69
C THR A 45 4.40 26.00 -0.78
N ALA A 46 4.01 26.63 0.32
CA ALA A 46 2.85 27.50 0.34
C ALA A 46 3.07 28.71 -0.59
N VAL A 47 2.12 28.96 -1.48
CA VAL A 47 2.18 30.07 -2.43
C VAL A 47 1.48 31.33 -1.91
N ALA A 48 0.70 31.20 -0.84
CA ALA A 48 0.00 32.25 -0.13
C ALA A 48 -0.12 31.88 1.34
N ASP A 49 -0.48 32.86 2.18
CA ASP A 49 -0.86 32.59 3.57
C ASP A 49 -2.15 31.77 3.60
N TYR A 50 -2.23 30.78 4.50
CA TYR A 50 -3.38 29.91 4.65
C TYR A 50 -3.52 29.42 6.09
N GLU A 51 -4.76 29.18 6.52
CA GLU A 51 -5.03 28.53 7.79
C GLU A 51 -5.47 27.09 7.58
N LEU A 52 -4.81 26.16 8.27
CA LEU A 52 -5.13 24.73 8.23
C LEU A 52 -5.16 24.15 9.64
N GLY A 53 -6.31 23.63 10.07
CA GLY A 53 -6.46 23.00 11.38
C GLY A 53 -6.10 23.94 12.53
N GLY A 54 -6.45 25.23 12.45
CA GLY A 54 -6.12 26.27 13.43
C GLY A 54 -4.66 26.71 13.44
N LYS A 55 -3.85 26.25 12.48
CA LYS A 55 -2.44 26.65 12.30
C LYS A 55 -2.30 27.59 11.13
N GLN A 56 -1.54 28.67 11.33
CA GLN A 56 -1.21 29.63 10.28
C GLN A 56 0.00 29.12 9.49
N ILE A 57 -0.20 28.97 8.19
CA ILE A 57 0.85 28.63 7.21
C ILE A 57 1.14 29.90 6.43
N LYS A 58 2.40 30.33 6.39
CA LYS A 58 2.82 31.52 5.67
C LYS A 58 3.27 31.19 4.25
N LYS A 59 3.12 32.16 3.35
CA LYS A 59 3.72 32.09 2.01
C LYS A 59 5.22 31.76 2.13
N GLY A 60 5.66 30.73 1.42
CA GLY A 60 7.04 30.24 1.43
C GLY A 60 7.29 29.07 2.38
N ASP A 61 6.37 28.78 3.32
CA ASP A 61 6.50 27.67 4.25
C ASP A 61 6.55 26.32 3.51
N LYS A 62 7.30 25.37 4.09
CA LYS A 62 7.38 24.00 3.60
C LYS A 62 6.35 23.16 4.33
N VAL A 63 5.40 22.62 3.57
CA VAL A 63 4.34 21.74 4.07
C VAL A 63 4.65 20.32 3.65
N ILE A 64 4.79 19.41 4.61
CA ILE A 64 5.03 17.98 4.36
C ILE A 64 3.73 17.22 4.56
N MET A 65 3.31 16.49 3.54
CA MET A 65 2.15 15.60 3.57
C MET A 65 2.65 14.18 3.87
N TRP A 66 2.36 13.66 5.06
CA TRP A 66 2.74 12.34 5.50
C TRP A 66 1.72 11.29 5.06
N TYR A 67 1.89 10.72 3.87
CA TYR A 67 1.00 9.67 3.34
C TYR A 67 1.00 8.41 4.19
N ALA A 68 2.17 8.05 4.75
CA ALA A 68 2.29 6.89 5.63
C ALA A 68 1.42 7.04 6.90
N SER A 69 1.37 8.23 7.50
CA SER A 69 0.50 8.55 8.63
C SER A 69 -0.97 8.60 8.22
N ALA A 70 -1.27 9.33 7.14
CA ALA A 70 -2.64 9.47 6.66
C ALA A 70 -3.31 8.14 6.28
N ASN A 71 -2.53 7.17 5.80
CA ASN A 71 -3.03 5.82 5.51
C ASN A 71 -3.19 4.93 6.75
N ARG A 72 -2.86 5.46 7.93
CA ARG A 72 -3.05 4.85 9.26
C ARG A 72 -3.96 5.69 10.17
N ASP A 73 -4.61 6.70 9.63
CA ASP A 73 -5.48 7.60 10.38
C ASP A 73 -6.82 6.90 10.70
N ALA A 74 -7.07 6.69 11.99
CA ALA A 74 -8.28 6.04 12.49
C ALA A 74 -9.55 6.92 12.34
N GLU A 75 -9.41 8.24 12.18
CA GLU A 75 -10.54 9.12 11.89
C GLU A 75 -11.03 8.98 10.45
N ALA A 76 -10.13 8.57 9.54
CA ALA A 76 -10.45 8.43 8.11
C ALA A 76 -10.64 6.98 7.67
N ILE A 77 -9.91 6.03 8.29
CA ILE A 77 -9.85 4.64 7.87
C ILE A 77 -10.20 3.74 9.06
N GLU A 78 -11.22 2.93 8.90
CA GLU A 78 -11.63 1.95 9.90
C GLU A 78 -10.53 0.92 10.15
N THR A 79 -10.18 0.68 11.43
CA THR A 79 -9.12 -0.28 11.84
C THR A 79 -7.85 -0.20 10.97
N PRO A 80 -7.18 0.97 10.89
CA PRO A 80 -6.13 1.22 9.91
C PRO A 80 -4.88 0.36 10.12
N GLU A 81 -4.66 -0.15 11.34
CA GLU A 81 -3.56 -1.02 11.73
C GLU A 81 -3.79 -2.51 11.40
N GLN A 82 -4.91 -2.83 10.76
CA GLN A 82 -5.19 -4.18 10.27
C GLN A 82 -5.09 -4.23 8.74
N PHE A 83 -4.51 -5.30 8.24
CA PHE A 83 -4.52 -5.63 6.82
C PHE A 83 -5.78 -6.42 6.49
N ILE A 84 -6.71 -5.82 5.72
CA ILE A 84 -8.04 -6.37 5.45
C ILE A 84 -8.30 -6.30 3.94
N ILE A 85 -8.22 -7.44 3.25
CA ILE A 85 -8.31 -7.50 1.78
C ILE A 85 -9.71 -7.24 1.21
N ASP A 86 -10.76 -7.37 2.01
CA ASP A 86 -12.15 -7.08 1.66
C ASP A 86 -12.68 -5.82 2.33
N ARG A 87 -11.81 -4.86 2.61
CA ARG A 87 -12.18 -3.58 3.20
C ARG A 87 -13.28 -2.90 2.39
N ARG A 88 -14.30 -2.37 3.09
CA ARG A 88 -15.47 -1.75 2.47
C ARG A 88 -15.12 -0.59 1.50
N ARG A 89 -14.08 0.18 1.82
CA ARG A 89 -13.62 1.32 1.00
C ARG A 89 -12.12 1.18 0.71
N PRO A 90 -11.71 0.18 -0.09
CA PRO A 90 -10.29 -0.15 -0.24
C PRO A 90 -9.48 0.97 -0.91
N ARG A 91 -10.11 1.81 -1.75
CA ARG A 91 -9.45 2.95 -2.42
C ARG A 91 -9.41 4.23 -1.60
N GLN A 92 -9.88 4.21 -0.35
CA GLN A 92 -9.80 5.34 0.57
C GLN A 92 -8.39 5.41 1.19
N HIS A 93 -7.40 5.76 0.37
CA HIS A 93 -6.01 5.93 0.78
C HIS A 93 -5.32 7.03 -0.02
N LEU A 94 -4.23 7.58 0.52
CA LEU A 94 -3.41 8.63 -0.08
C LEU A 94 -2.06 8.14 -0.63
N ALA A 95 -1.85 6.84 -0.79
CA ALA A 95 -0.58 6.28 -1.27
C ALA A 95 -0.17 6.78 -2.67
N PHE A 96 -1.14 7.19 -3.48
CA PHE A 96 -0.93 7.83 -4.79
C PHE A 96 -1.02 9.36 -4.76
N GLY A 97 -1.10 9.96 -3.57
CA GLY A 97 -1.39 11.37 -3.42
C GLY A 97 -2.84 11.74 -3.78
N PHE A 98 -3.11 13.04 -3.85
CA PHE A 98 -4.43 13.58 -4.14
C PHE A 98 -4.34 14.86 -4.98
N GLY A 99 -5.42 15.20 -5.67
CA GLY A 99 -5.54 16.42 -6.46
C GLY A 99 -4.78 16.37 -7.79
N ILE A 100 -4.36 17.54 -8.28
CA ILE A 100 -3.75 17.72 -9.61
C ILE A 100 -2.45 16.92 -9.80
N HIS A 101 -1.73 16.64 -8.71
CA HIS A 101 -0.49 15.86 -8.71
C HIS A 101 -0.68 14.39 -8.31
N ARG A 102 -1.92 13.89 -8.33
CA ARG A 102 -2.13 12.46 -8.13
C ARG A 102 -1.29 11.65 -9.11
N CYS A 103 -0.73 10.53 -8.64
CA CYS A 103 0.13 9.68 -9.45
C CYS A 103 -0.52 9.32 -10.79
N LEU A 104 0.15 9.66 -11.89
CA LEU A 104 -0.32 9.33 -13.25
C LEU A 104 -0.34 7.81 -13.49
N GLY A 105 0.62 7.08 -12.89
CA GLY A 105 0.79 5.65 -13.06
C GLY A 105 -0.09 4.78 -12.14
N ASN A 106 -1.01 5.35 -11.36
CA ASN A 106 -1.78 4.60 -10.36
C ASN A 106 -2.55 3.42 -10.97
N ARG A 107 -3.18 3.60 -12.13
CA ARG A 107 -3.94 2.54 -12.83
C ARG A 107 -3.03 1.42 -13.32
N LEU A 108 -1.86 1.76 -13.84
CA LEU A 108 -0.87 0.79 -14.28
C LEU A 108 -0.33 -0.02 -13.09
N ALA A 109 -0.02 0.63 -11.98
CA ALA A 109 0.45 -0.03 -10.76
C ALA A 109 -0.61 -1.01 -10.20
N GLU A 110 -1.88 -0.57 -10.10
CA GLU A 110 -2.99 -1.43 -9.67
C GLU A 110 -3.14 -2.65 -10.62
N MET A 111 -3.08 -2.43 -11.92
CA MET A 111 -3.20 -3.48 -12.94
C MET A 111 -2.05 -4.50 -12.84
N GLN A 112 -0.81 -4.05 -12.69
CA GLN A 112 0.34 -4.94 -12.55
C GLN A 112 0.22 -5.87 -11.34
N ILE A 113 -0.16 -5.32 -10.17
CA ILE A 113 -0.34 -6.13 -8.96
C ILE A 113 -1.52 -7.09 -9.14
N ARG A 114 -2.63 -6.63 -9.75
CA ARG A 114 -3.79 -7.46 -10.02
C ARG A 114 -3.44 -8.66 -10.90
N VAL A 115 -2.87 -8.41 -12.07
CA VAL A 115 -2.48 -9.48 -13.02
C VAL A 115 -1.52 -10.47 -12.37
N LEU A 116 -0.54 -9.98 -11.61
CA LEU A 116 0.39 -10.85 -10.90
C LEU A 116 -0.33 -11.78 -9.91
N TRP A 117 -1.29 -11.28 -9.13
CA TRP A 117 -2.05 -12.10 -8.19
C TRP A 117 -3.04 -13.04 -8.86
N GLU A 118 -3.68 -12.63 -9.95
CA GLU A 118 -4.51 -13.51 -10.78
C GLU A 118 -3.68 -14.70 -11.27
N GLU A 119 -2.45 -14.46 -11.75
CA GLU A 119 -1.52 -15.51 -12.20
C GLU A 119 -0.99 -16.39 -11.06
N ILE A 120 -0.73 -15.81 -9.89
CA ILE A 120 -0.32 -16.57 -8.69
C ILE A 120 -1.43 -17.54 -8.29
N LEU A 121 -2.67 -17.07 -8.19
CA LEU A 121 -3.81 -17.90 -7.76
C LEU A 121 -4.16 -19.00 -8.75
N VAL A 122 -3.93 -18.79 -10.04
CA VAL A 122 -4.11 -19.86 -11.07
C VAL A 122 -3.06 -20.96 -10.91
N ARG A 123 -1.80 -20.60 -10.64
CA ARG A 123 -0.70 -21.56 -10.52
C ARG A 123 -0.64 -22.23 -9.16
N TRP A 124 -1.01 -21.50 -8.12
CA TRP A 124 -0.93 -21.91 -6.73
C TRP A 124 -2.22 -21.49 -6.00
N PRO A 125 -3.29 -22.30 -6.12
CA PRO A 125 -4.61 -21.96 -5.56
C PRO A 125 -4.67 -21.99 -4.03
N GLU A 126 -3.66 -22.57 -3.38
CA GLU A 126 -3.51 -22.58 -1.93
C GLU A 126 -2.38 -21.63 -1.48
N PRO A 127 -2.37 -21.19 -0.21
CA PRO A 127 -1.28 -20.37 0.32
C PRO A 127 0.06 -21.10 0.24
N SER A 128 0.86 -20.77 -0.76
CA SER A 128 2.08 -21.50 -1.13
C SER A 128 3.35 -20.63 -1.14
N ILE A 129 3.22 -19.35 -0.80
CA ILE A 129 4.35 -18.40 -0.79
C ILE A 129 4.71 -18.05 0.64
N ASP A 130 5.90 -18.47 1.08
CA ASP A 130 6.46 -18.13 2.36
C ASP A 130 7.65 -17.18 2.21
N VAL A 131 7.77 -16.20 3.10
CA VAL A 131 8.99 -15.42 3.25
C VAL A 131 9.96 -16.20 4.12
N VAL A 132 11.12 -16.59 3.56
CA VAL A 132 12.06 -17.53 4.19
C VAL A 132 13.35 -16.88 4.71
N GLY A 133 13.47 -15.56 4.61
CA GLY A 133 14.62 -14.82 5.09
C GLY A 133 14.24 -13.43 5.56
N GLU A 134 15.21 -12.68 6.04
CA GLU A 134 15.00 -11.29 6.47
C GLU A 134 14.87 -10.38 5.23
N PRO A 135 13.73 -9.65 5.09
CA PRO A 135 13.55 -8.73 3.98
C PRO A 135 14.53 -7.54 4.09
N LYS A 136 15.29 -7.29 3.03
CA LYS A 136 16.22 -6.17 2.98
C LYS A 136 15.49 -4.92 2.48
N ARG A 137 15.36 -3.91 3.35
CA ARG A 137 14.69 -2.65 3.02
C ARG A 137 15.54 -1.77 2.11
N VAL A 138 14.87 -1.05 1.20
CA VAL A 138 15.50 0.04 0.44
C VAL A 138 15.96 1.13 1.41
N TYR A 139 17.22 1.55 1.28
CA TYR A 139 17.75 2.68 2.03
C TYR A 139 17.30 4.00 1.39
N SER A 140 16.20 4.55 1.87
CA SER A 140 15.61 5.79 1.36
C SER A 140 14.80 6.50 2.44
N CYS A 141 14.89 7.83 2.48
CA CYS A 141 14.05 8.67 3.35
C CYS A 141 12.65 8.95 2.76
N ILE A 142 12.41 8.61 1.50
CA ILE A 142 11.16 8.90 0.78
C ILE A 142 10.44 7.61 0.40
N LEU A 143 11.17 6.63 -0.15
CA LEU A 143 10.62 5.38 -0.63
C LEU A 143 10.60 4.32 0.48
N ARG A 144 9.50 3.60 0.55
CA ARG A 144 9.32 2.43 1.42
C ARG A 144 9.16 1.21 0.53
N GLY A 145 10.05 0.24 0.67
CA GLY A 145 10.05 -0.97 -0.14
C GLY A 145 11.20 -1.88 0.26
N TYR A 146 11.41 -2.91 -0.52
CA TYR A 146 12.45 -3.91 -0.30
C TYR A 146 13.33 -4.05 -1.52
N GLU A 147 14.65 -4.12 -1.30
CA GLU A 147 15.65 -4.47 -2.32
C GLU A 147 15.64 -5.97 -2.57
N ASP A 148 15.46 -6.73 -1.48
CA ASP A 148 15.44 -8.18 -1.50
C ASP A 148 14.35 -8.71 -0.58
N LEU A 149 13.63 -9.72 -1.05
CA LEU A 149 12.60 -10.43 -0.31
C LEU A 149 12.72 -11.93 -0.64
N PRO A 150 13.49 -12.69 0.15
CA PRO A 150 13.63 -14.13 -0.07
C PRO A 150 12.30 -14.85 0.14
N VAL A 151 11.80 -15.48 -0.90
CA VAL A 151 10.55 -16.26 -0.85
C VAL A 151 10.79 -17.69 -1.27
N ARG A 152 10.02 -18.60 -0.69
CA ARG A 152 9.90 -19.98 -1.12
C ARG A 152 8.49 -20.20 -1.66
N ILE A 153 8.40 -20.82 -2.81
CA ILE A 153 7.13 -21.32 -3.35
C ILE A 153 7.08 -22.81 -3.04
N ASN A 154 6.05 -23.22 -2.32
CA ASN A 154 5.81 -24.63 -1.99
C ASN A 154 4.78 -25.18 -2.98
N PRO A 155 5.20 -25.77 -4.10
CA PRO A 155 4.26 -26.42 -5.02
C PRO A 155 3.61 -27.59 -4.31
N GLN A 156 2.29 -27.71 -4.46
CA GLN A 156 1.55 -28.89 -4.01
C GLN A 156 1.74 -30.04 -4.99
#